data_83084bf009ec2660e84063613d0ce59d
#
_entry.id   83084bf009ec2660e84063613d0ce59d
#
_cell.length_a   1.000
_cell.length_b   1.000
_cell.length_c   1.000
_cell.angle_alpha   90.00
_cell.angle_beta   90.00
_cell.angle_gamma   90.00
#
_symmetry.space_group_name_H-M   'P 1'
#
loop_
_entity.id
_entity.type
_entity.pdbx_description
1 polymer ?
#
loop_
_entity_poly.entity_id
_entity_poly.type
_entity_poly.pdbx_seq_one_letter_code
_entity_poly.pdbx_strand_id
1 'polypeptide(L)'
;MGIKVCDLVMEYKKGVKVLNHVNLTIEHGIYGLLGENGAGKTTLMKILVTLLTPTSGTVEINGLTVKPENYEIIKKQIGYLPQEFGLYPNLTVREALEYVGIMSGMEKAEYQKQIDYYLEATGLSAHQKKKNRQLSGGMKRRVGLIQALLHNPSVLIVDEPTTG
;
A
#
# COMPACT_ATOMS: atom_id res chain seq x y z
N MET A 1 4.28 -17.94 1.51
CA MET A 1 4.33 -16.46 1.46
C MET A 1 3.31 -15.96 2.45
N GLY A 2 3.67 -14.94 3.27
CA GLY A 2 2.74 -14.46 4.28
C GLY A 2 3.34 -13.37 5.14
N ILE A 3 2.54 -12.91 6.11
CA ILE A 3 2.93 -11.93 7.13
C ILE A 3 2.86 -12.62 8.48
N LYS A 4 3.90 -12.47 9.30
CA LYS A 4 3.93 -12.92 10.67
C LYS A 4 4.25 -11.77 11.60
N VAL A 5 3.42 -11.57 12.60
CA VAL A 5 3.56 -10.53 13.63
C VAL A 5 3.66 -11.25 14.97
N CYS A 6 4.70 -10.96 15.74
CA CYS A 6 4.93 -11.59 17.05
C CYS A 6 5.13 -10.50 18.10
N ASP A 7 4.28 -10.54 19.12
CA ASP A 7 4.38 -9.71 20.33
C ASP A 7 4.53 -8.21 20.04
N LEU A 8 3.81 -7.71 19.01
CA LEU A 8 3.98 -6.36 18.49
C LEU A 8 3.38 -5.32 19.41
N VAL A 9 4.20 -4.35 19.81
CA VAL A 9 3.80 -3.20 20.64
C VAL A 9 4.12 -1.91 19.91
N MET A 10 3.20 -0.95 19.95
CA MET A 10 3.42 0.41 19.46
C MET A 10 2.89 1.43 20.45
N GLU A 11 3.75 2.34 20.88
CA GLU A 11 3.46 3.48 21.74
C GLU A 11 3.85 4.77 21.01
N TYR A 12 2.90 5.70 20.83
CA TYR A 12 3.21 7.04 20.31
C TYR A 12 3.67 8.00 21.44
N LYS A 13 3.18 7.75 22.65
CA LYS A 13 3.57 8.47 23.87
C LYS A 13 3.79 7.44 24.97
N LYS A 14 4.76 7.68 25.85
CA LYS A 14 5.08 6.79 26.95
C LYS A 14 3.83 6.38 27.74
N GLY A 15 3.56 5.08 27.80
CA GLY A 15 2.42 4.49 28.53
C GLY A 15 1.11 4.42 27.74
N VAL A 16 1.04 4.97 26.52
CA VAL A 16 -0.16 4.89 25.66
C VAL A 16 0.11 3.91 24.51
N LYS A 17 -0.27 2.66 24.72
CA LYS A 17 -0.14 1.59 23.72
C LYS A 17 -1.28 1.64 22.73
N VAL A 18 -0.97 1.82 21.45
CA VAL A 18 -1.92 1.72 20.32
C VAL A 18 -1.97 0.28 19.80
N LEU A 19 -0.83 -0.41 19.81
CA LEU A 19 -0.76 -1.86 19.63
C LEU A 19 -0.19 -2.46 20.92
N ASN A 20 -0.86 -3.50 21.43
CA ASN A 20 -0.51 -4.10 22.71
C ASN A 20 -0.38 -5.61 22.57
N HIS A 21 0.86 -6.09 22.40
CA HIS A 21 1.22 -7.52 22.28
C HIS A 21 0.43 -8.23 21.17
N VAL A 22 0.34 -7.61 19.98
CA VAL A 22 -0.40 -8.16 18.85
C VAL A 22 0.36 -9.33 18.24
N ASN A 23 -0.34 -10.46 18.10
CA ASN A 23 0.15 -11.65 17.41
C ASN A 23 -0.79 -11.96 16.25
N LEU A 24 -0.25 -12.13 15.05
CA LEU A 24 -1.01 -12.34 13.83
C LEU A 24 -0.19 -13.15 12.84
N THR A 25 -0.83 -14.11 12.19
CA THR A 25 -0.26 -14.81 11.04
C THR A 25 -1.25 -14.71 9.88
N ILE A 26 -0.79 -14.18 8.75
CA ILE A 26 -1.53 -14.07 7.50
C ILE A 26 -0.80 -14.93 6.48
N GLU A 27 -1.48 -15.93 5.96
CA GLU A 27 -0.95 -16.79 4.90
C GLU A 27 -1.37 -16.27 3.53
N HIS A 28 -1.42 -17.15 2.53
CA HIS A 28 -1.93 -16.79 1.21
C HIS A 28 -3.45 -16.65 1.24
N GLY A 29 -3.98 -15.55 0.67
CA GLY A 29 -5.42 -15.31 0.61
C GLY A 29 -5.79 -13.83 0.78
N ILE A 30 -7.08 -13.58 0.94
CA ILE A 30 -7.66 -12.25 1.21
C ILE A 30 -8.10 -12.20 2.66
N TYR A 31 -7.62 -11.21 3.40
CA TYR A 31 -7.90 -11.02 4.81
C TYR A 31 -8.50 -9.64 5.07
N GLY A 32 -9.58 -9.60 5.83
CA GLY A 32 -10.17 -8.36 6.32
C GLY A 32 -9.73 -8.06 7.75
N LEU A 33 -9.13 -6.89 7.97
CA LEU A 33 -8.79 -6.40 9.32
C LEU A 33 -9.96 -5.58 9.86
N LEU A 34 -10.71 -6.17 10.76
CA LEU A 34 -11.90 -5.56 11.38
C LEU A 34 -11.58 -5.01 12.77
N GLY A 35 -12.26 -3.95 13.15
CA GLY A 35 -12.13 -3.32 14.45
C GLY A 35 -12.69 -1.90 14.45
N GLU A 36 -12.94 -1.36 15.64
CA GLU A 36 -13.42 0.01 15.83
C GLU A 36 -12.43 1.07 15.36
N ASN A 37 -12.90 2.30 15.18
CA ASN A 37 -12.03 3.44 14.92
C ASN A 37 -11.08 3.66 16.12
N GLY A 38 -9.80 3.82 15.84
CA GLY A 38 -8.78 3.93 16.90
C GLY A 38 -8.22 2.60 17.41
N ALA A 39 -8.70 1.44 16.93
CA ALA A 39 -8.18 0.12 17.33
C ALA A 39 -6.74 -0.20 16.84
N GLY A 40 -6.06 0.75 16.18
CA GLY A 40 -4.68 0.57 15.74
C GLY A 40 -4.52 -0.04 14.34
N LYS A 41 -5.60 -0.27 13.58
CA LYS A 41 -5.54 -0.86 12.23
C LYS A 41 -4.57 -0.16 11.30
N THR A 42 -4.72 1.16 11.12
CA THR A 42 -3.83 1.97 10.29
C THR A 42 -2.38 1.98 10.83
N THR A 43 -2.20 1.92 12.15
CA THR A 43 -0.88 1.82 12.78
C THR A 43 -0.21 0.51 12.42
N LEU A 44 -0.92 -0.60 12.52
CA LEU A 44 -0.43 -1.91 12.11
C LEU A 44 -0.04 -1.90 10.62
N MET A 45 -0.94 -1.41 9.74
CA MET A 45 -0.65 -1.32 8.30
C MET A 45 0.59 -0.49 8.02
N LYS A 46 0.76 0.67 8.69
CA LYS A 46 1.95 1.51 8.52
C LYS A 46 3.25 0.81 8.96
N ILE A 47 3.20 -0.05 9.97
CA ILE A 47 4.36 -0.86 10.35
C ILE A 47 4.64 -1.92 9.28
N LEU A 48 3.60 -2.61 8.78
CA LEU A 48 3.75 -3.61 7.72
C LEU A 48 4.38 -3.01 6.45
N VAL A 49 4.01 -1.78 6.10
CA VAL A 49 4.57 -1.10 4.90
C VAL A 49 5.83 -0.28 5.18
N THR A 50 6.50 -0.51 6.29
CA THR A 50 7.77 0.14 6.69
C THR A 50 7.71 1.65 6.93
N LEU A 51 6.52 2.22 7.10
CA LEU A 51 6.32 3.65 7.39
C LEU A 51 6.44 3.98 8.88
N LEU A 52 6.33 2.98 9.76
CA LEU A 52 6.52 3.12 11.20
C LEU A 52 7.38 1.99 11.73
N THR A 53 8.24 2.31 12.69
CA THR A 53 9.00 1.32 13.45
C THR A 53 8.25 1.01 14.75
N PRO A 54 7.97 -0.25 15.08
CA PRO A 54 7.31 -0.61 16.33
C PRO A 54 8.18 -0.33 17.55
N THR A 55 7.56 -0.18 18.71
CA THR A 55 8.27 -0.01 20.00
C THR A 55 8.97 -1.31 20.40
N SER A 56 8.30 -2.46 20.22
CA SER A 56 8.87 -3.79 20.43
C SER A 56 8.11 -4.86 19.64
N GLY A 57 8.59 -6.08 19.68
CA GLY A 57 8.06 -7.19 18.88
C GLY A 57 8.70 -7.28 17.49
N THR A 58 8.22 -8.23 16.70
CA THR A 58 8.78 -8.48 15.36
C THR A 58 7.70 -8.63 14.32
N VAL A 59 8.01 -8.20 13.10
CA VAL A 59 7.19 -8.41 11.91
C VAL A 59 8.05 -9.05 10.83
N GLU A 60 7.52 -10.08 10.19
CA GLU A 60 8.13 -10.72 9.03
C GLU A 60 7.17 -10.70 7.86
N ILE A 61 7.70 -10.41 6.66
CA ILE A 61 6.97 -10.42 5.40
C ILE A 61 7.73 -11.34 4.44
N ASN A 62 7.07 -12.41 4.03
CA ASN A 62 7.65 -13.44 3.16
C ASN A 62 9.01 -13.97 3.69
N GLY A 63 9.15 -14.10 5.01
CA GLY A 63 10.38 -14.56 5.68
C GLY A 63 11.44 -13.49 5.90
N LEU A 64 11.19 -12.24 5.49
CA LEU A 64 12.08 -11.12 5.75
C LEU A 64 11.59 -10.31 6.96
N THR A 65 12.42 -10.16 7.96
CA THR A 65 12.12 -9.30 9.11
C THR A 65 12.05 -7.85 8.69
N VAL A 66 11.00 -7.14 9.12
CA VAL A 66 10.80 -5.70 8.88
C VAL A 66 11.76 -4.90 9.75
N LYS A 67 12.90 -4.53 9.17
CA LYS A 67 13.98 -3.74 9.77
C LYS A 67 14.68 -2.93 8.68
N PRO A 68 15.38 -1.84 9.04
CA PRO A 68 15.94 -0.89 8.04
C PRO A 68 16.73 -1.55 6.91
N GLU A 69 17.53 -2.59 7.21
CA GLU A 69 18.37 -3.28 6.23
C GLU A 69 17.54 -4.00 5.14
N ASN A 70 16.30 -4.35 5.44
CA ASN A 70 15.40 -5.10 4.54
C ASN A 70 14.35 -4.21 3.86
N TYR A 71 14.24 -2.92 4.22
CA TYR A 71 13.14 -2.07 3.75
C TYR A 71 13.05 -1.99 2.23
N GLU A 72 14.16 -1.85 1.53
CA GLU A 72 14.17 -1.77 0.07
C GLU A 72 13.63 -3.05 -0.60
N ILE A 73 13.99 -4.22 -0.06
CA ILE A 73 13.51 -5.51 -0.58
C ILE A 73 12.04 -5.69 -0.25
N ILE A 74 11.62 -5.33 0.97
CA ILE A 74 10.24 -5.45 1.44
C ILE A 74 9.32 -4.52 0.65
N LYS A 75 9.69 -3.26 0.41
CA LYS A 75 8.92 -2.30 -0.37
C LYS A 75 8.62 -2.77 -1.79
N LYS A 76 9.56 -3.48 -2.42
CA LYS A 76 9.34 -4.07 -3.74
C LYS A 76 8.29 -5.19 -3.74
N GLN A 77 8.01 -5.78 -2.58
CA GLN A 77 7.03 -6.87 -2.44
C GLN A 77 5.65 -6.37 -2.01
N ILE A 78 5.51 -5.10 -1.61
CA ILE A 78 4.28 -4.57 -1.04
C ILE A 78 3.71 -3.46 -1.91
N GLY A 79 2.43 -3.61 -2.29
CA GLY A 79 1.60 -2.50 -2.75
C GLY A 79 0.82 -1.92 -1.58
N TYR A 80 0.76 -0.60 -1.48
CA TYR A 80 0.02 0.06 -0.41
C TYR A 80 -0.90 1.16 -0.94
N LEU A 81 -2.17 1.07 -0.59
CA LEU A 81 -3.15 2.13 -0.83
C LEU A 81 -3.63 2.64 0.53
N PRO A 82 -3.17 3.81 1.01
CA PRO A 82 -3.64 4.40 2.25
C PRO A 82 -5.07 4.93 2.12
N GLN A 83 -5.72 5.19 3.25
CA GLN A 83 -7.04 5.81 3.32
C GLN A 83 -7.03 7.18 2.63
N GLU A 84 -6.06 8.02 2.98
CA GLU A 84 -5.79 9.29 2.30
C GLU A 84 -4.53 9.18 1.45
N PHE A 85 -4.66 9.44 0.18
CA PHE A 85 -3.53 9.47 -0.75
C PHE A 85 -3.66 10.65 -1.71
N GLY A 86 -2.53 11.23 -2.06
CA GLY A 86 -2.45 12.36 -2.97
C GLY A 86 -2.05 11.93 -4.37
N LEU A 87 -2.82 12.36 -5.38
CA LEU A 87 -2.39 12.33 -6.77
C LEU A 87 -1.86 13.70 -7.16
N TYR A 88 -0.78 13.76 -7.93
CA TYR A 88 -0.30 15.02 -8.50
C TYR A 88 -1.38 15.65 -9.39
N PRO A 89 -2.00 16.78 -8.99
CA PRO A 89 -3.25 17.26 -9.58
C PRO A 89 -3.10 17.69 -11.04
N ASN A 90 -1.92 18.12 -11.43
CA ASN A 90 -1.63 18.63 -12.78
C ASN A 90 -1.13 17.57 -13.76
N LEU A 91 -0.73 16.40 -13.28
CA LEU A 91 -0.39 15.27 -14.14
C LEU A 91 -1.67 14.61 -14.67
N THR A 92 -1.61 14.09 -15.85
CA THR A 92 -2.62 13.17 -16.38
C THR A 92 -2.55 11.84 -15.62
N VAL A 93 -3.61 11.03 -15.73
CA VAL A 93 -3.63 9.68 -15.14
C VAL A 93 -2.41 8.86 -15.62
N ARG A 94 -2.16 8.87 -16.94
CA ARG A 94 -1.03 8.13 -17.52
C ARG A 94 0.31 8.64 -16.99
N GLU A 95 0.56 9.95 -17.02
CA GLU A 95 1.80 10.54 -16.52
C GLU A 95 2.04 10.21 -15.04
N ALA A 96 0.99 10.24 -14.21
CA ALA A 96 1.09 9.87 -12.79
C ALA A 96 1.47 8.39 -12.59
N LEU A 97 0.94 7.49 -13.42
CA LEU A 97 1.27 6.08 -13.37
C LEU A 97 2.68 5.80 -13.90
N GLU A 98 3.09 6.45 -15.00
CA GLU A 98 4.45 6.38 -15.52
C GLU A 98 5.47 6.89 -14.50
N TYR A 99 5.16 7.99 -13.80
CA TYR A 99 6.00 8.49 -12.71
C TYR A 99 6.24 7.43 -11.63
N VAL A 100 5.16 6.73 -11.20
CA VAL A 100 5.28 5.65 -10.21
C VAL A 100 6.10 4.47 -10.75
N GLY A 101 5.91 4.07 -12.00
CA GLY A 101 6.70 3.01 -12.64
C GLY A 101 8.20 3.33 -12.63
N ILE A 102 8.56 4.55 -13.01
CA ILE A 102 9.95 5.04 -13.00
C ILE A 102 10.53 5.02 -11.57
N MET A 103 9.78 5.57 -10.60
CA MET A 103 10.21 5.63 -9.20
C MET A 103 10.33 4.25 -8.56
N SER A 104 9.58 3.26 -9.05
CA SER A 104 9.68 1.85 -8.63
C SER A 104 10.84 1.10 -9.31
N GLY A 105 11.61 1.76 -10.18
CA GLY A 105 12.74 1.17 -10.90
C GLY A 105 12.33 0.18 -11.99
N MET A 106 11.11 0.29 -12.52
CA MET A 106 10.61 -0.59 -13.58
C MET A 106 11.19 -0.18 -14.94
N GLU A 107 11.41 -1.16 -15.80
CA GLU A 107 11.75 -0.91 -17.20
C GLU A 107 10.56 -0.29 -17.96
N LYS A 108 10.86 0.61 -18.90
CA LYS A 108 9.83 1.36 -19.64
C LYS A 108 8.77 0.46 -20.29
N ALA A 109 9.20 -0.58 -20.97
CA ALA A 109 8.29 -1.51 -21.64
C ALA A 109 7.39 -2.25 -20.65
N GLU A 110 7.91 -2.57 -19.46
CA GLU A 110 7.17 -3.25 -18.40
C GLU A 110 6.09 -2.36 -17.81
N TYR A 111 6.44 -1.15 -17.32
CA TYR A 111 5.42 -0.29 -16.70
C TYR A 111 4.37 0.16 -17.72
N GLN A 112 4.72 0.41 -18.98
CA GLN A 112 3.75 0.76 -20.02
C GLN A 112 2.73 -0.36 -20.23
N LYS A 113 3.19 -1.61 -20.33
CA LYS A 113 2.31 -2.79 -20.45
C LYS A 113 1.39 -2.92 -19.23
N GLN A 114 1.91 -2.76 -18.01
CA GLN A 114 1.11 -2.83 -16.79
C GLN A 114 0.09 -1.69 -16.71
N ILE A 115 0.47 -0.48 -17.08
CA ILE A 115 -0.44 0.67 -17.13
C ILE A 115 -1.60 0.39 -18.08
N ASP A 116 -1.33 -0.05 -19.30
CA ASP A 116 -2.38 -0.33 -20.28
C ASP A 116 -3.33 -1.42 -19.76
N TYR A 117 -2.80 -2.50 -19.21
CA TYR A 117 -3.58 -3.56 -18.60
C TYR A 117 -4.50 -3.06 -17.47
N TYR A 118 -3.95 -2.33 -16.50
CA TYR A 118 -4.75 -1.85 -15.37
C TYR A 118 -5.72 -0.74 -15.74
N LEU A 119 -5.40 0.14 -16.69
CA LEU A 119 -6.33 1.14 -17.19
C LEU A 119 -7.56 0.47 -17.83
N GLU A 120 -7.36 -0.60 -18.58
CA GLU A 120 -8.45 -1.39 -19.16
C GLU A 120 -9.25 -2.10 -18.06
N ALA A 121 -8.60 -2.85 -17.19
CA ALA A 121 -9.22 -3.61 -16.12
C ALA A 121 -10.05 -2.74 -15.15
N THR A 122 -9.67 -1.47 -14.97
CA THR A 122 -10.38 -0.53 -14.09
C THR A 122 -11.36 0.40 -14.82
N GLY A 123 -11.48 0.29 -16.15
CA GLY A 123 -12.33 1.15 -16.97
C GLY A 123 -11.85 2.61 -17.06
N LEU A 124 -10.55 2.85 -16.92
CA LEU A 124 -9.95 4.19 -16.98
C LEU A 124 -9.28 4.53 -18.32
N SER A 125 -9.26 3.61 -19.29
CA SER A 125 -8.59 3.82 -20.59
C SER A 125 -9.03 5.12 -21.30
N ALA A 126 -10.33 5.41 -21.33
CA ALA A 126 -10.86 6.63 -21.92
C ALA A 126 -10.49 7.91 -21.14
N HIS A 127 -9.99 7.76 -19.91
CA HIS A 127 -9.68 8.86 -19.00
C HIS A 127 -8.18 9.09 -18.80
N GLN A 128 -7.33 8.28 -19.41
CA GLN A 128 -5.87 8.30 -19.22
C GLN A 128 -5.20 9.65 -19.49
N LYS A 129 -5.79 10.47 -20.38
CA LYS A 129 -5.31 11.83 -20.72
C LYS A 129 -5.92 12.93 -19.85
N LYS A 130 -6.90 12.63 -18.98
CA LYS A 130 -7.45 13.60 -18.03
C LYS A 130 -6.45 13.90 -16.92
N LYS A 131 -6.40 15.16 -16.49
CA LYS A 131 -5.63 15.55 -15.30
C LYS A 131 -6.27 14.99 -14.03
N ASN A 132 -5.46 14.58 -13.05
CA ASN A 132 -5.95 13.98 -11.82
C ASN A 132 -6.95 14.87 -11.05
N ARG A 133 -6.80 16.19 -11.12
CA ARG A 133 -7.77 17.15 -10.53
C ARG A 133 -9.18 17.07 -11.11
N GLN A 134 -9.33 16.52 -12.32
CA GLN A 134 -10.62 16.39 -13.02
C GLN A 134 -11.33 15.05 -12.75
N LEU A 135 -10.71 14.18 -11.96
CA LEU A 135 -11.25 12.87 -11.66
C LEU A 135 -12.24 12.95 -10.49
N SER A 136 -13.29 12.11 -10.53
CA SER A 136 -14.14 11.85 -9.36
C SER A 136 -13.37 11.12 -8.27
N GLY A 137 -13.89 11.10 -7.02
CA GLY A 137 -13.30 10.37 -5.91
C GLY A 137 -13.05 8.90 -6.23
N GLY A 138 -14.05 8.19 -6.77
CA GLY A 138 -13.91 6.79 -7.16
C GLY A 138 -12.90 6.56 -8.30
N MET A 139 -12.76 7.51 -9.25
CA MET A 139 -11.72 7.43 -10.27
C MET A 139 -10.32 7.62 -9.67
N LYS A 140 -10.16 8.59 -8.77
CA LYS A 140 -8.90 8.79 -8.04
C LYS A 140 -8.52 7.53 -7.28
N ARG A 141 -9.48 6.90 -6.58
CA ARG A 141 -9.25 5.66 -5.82
C ARG A 141 -8.77 4.53 -6.74
N ARG A 142 -9.37 4.37 -7.93
CA ARG A 142 -8.90 3.39 -8.92
C ARG A 142 -7.48 3.68 -9.41
N VAL A 143 -7.14 4.95 -9.66
CA VAL A 143 -5.74 5.33 -9.99
C VAL A 143 -4.79 4.98 -8.86
N GLY A 144 -5.14 5.28 -7.61
CA GLY A 144 -4.34 4.90 -6.44
C GLY A 144 -4.14 3.38 -6.31
N LEU A 145 -5.20 2.60 -6.61
CA LEU A 145 -5.10 1.14 -6.63
C LEU A 145 -4.13 0.65 -7.72
N ILE A 146 -4.20 1.25 -8.93
CA ILE A 146 -3.24 0.93 -9.99
C ILE A 146 -1.81 1.25 -9.55
N GLN A 147 -1.57 2.41 -8.91
CA GLN A 147 -0.25 2.77 -8.40
C GLN A 147 0.29 1.72 -7.42
N ALA A 148 -0.58 1.22 -6.52
CA ALA A 148 -0.19 0.19 -5.55
C ALA A 148 0.12 -1.18 -6.20
N LEU A 149 -0.49 -1.48 -7.35
CA LEU A 149 -0.35 -2.77 -8.05
C LEU A 149 0.72 -2.74 -9.15
N LEU A 150 1.17 -1.57 -9.59
CA LEU A 150 1.91 -1.38 -10.84
C LEU A 150 3.19 -2.21 -10.91
N HIS A 151 3.92 -2.35 -9.80
CA HIS A 151 5.17 -3.10 -9.70
C HIS A 151 4.96 -4.58 -9.37
N ASN A 152 3.72 -5.09 -9.53
CA ASN A 152 3.35 -6.49 -9.31
C ASN A 152 3.73 -7.03 -7.91
N PRO A 153 3.28 -6.39 -6.82
CA PRO A 153 3.61 -6.79 -5.47
C PRO A 153 3.02 -8.16 -5.12
N SER A 154 3.69 -8.91 -4.26
CA SER A 154 3.19 -10.18 -3.72
C SER A 154 2.22 -9.99 -2.54
N VAL A 155 2.22 -8.80 -1.93
CA VAL A 155 1.32 -8.40 -0.83
C VAL A 155 0.69 -7.04 -1.17
N LEU A 156 -0.63 -6.97 -1.16
CA LEU A 156 -1.37 -5.71 -1.29
C LEU A 156 -2.03 -5.36 0.05
N ILE A 157 -1.74 -4.18 0.55
CA ILE A 157 -2.35 -3.62 1.77
C ILE A 157 -3.21 -2.42 1.36
N VAL A 158 -4.50 -2.45 1.74
CA VAL A 158 -5.46 -1.40 1.40
C VAL A 158 -6.15 -0.95 2.68
N ASP A 159 -6.04 0.34 2.98
CA ASP A 159 -6.67 0.97 4.14
C ASP A 159 -8.00 1.61 3.70
N GLU A 160 -9.12 1.13 4.24
CA GLU A 160 -10.49 1.55 3.93
C GLU A 160 -10.82 1.64 2.42
N PRO A 161 -10.94 0.51 1.71
CA PRO A 161 -11.11 0.51 0.24
C PRO A 161 -12.43 1.14 -0.24
N THR A 162 -13.43 1.30 0.62
CA THR A 162 -14.82 1.64 0.25
C THR A 162 -15.28 3.04 0.68
N THR A 163 -14.44 3.86 1.29
CA THR A 163 -14.80 5.25 1.64
C THR A 163 -14.61 6.15 0.43
N GLY A 164 -15.72 6.53 -0.21
CA GLY A 164 -15.78 7.44 -1.36
C GLY A 164 -17.12 7.39 -2.05
#